data_a0c7348e64321bfb0af8215b2a0bafe8
#
_entry.id   a0c7348e64321bfb0af8215b2a0bafe8
#
_cell.length_a   1.000
_cell.length_b   1.000
_cell.length_c   1.000
_cell.angle_alpha   90.00
_cell.angle_beta   90.00
_cell.angle_gamma   90.00
#
_symmetry.space_group_name_H-M   'P 1'
#
loop_
_entity.id
_entity.type
_entity.pdbx_description
1 polymer ?
#
loop_
_entity_poly.entity_id
_entity_poly.type
_entity_poly.pdbx_seq_one_letter_code
_entity_poly.pdbx_strand_id
1 'polypeptide(L)'
;MLRARHPFFDGKLLNVKSAHDRDALFAFYYKCVIISYISIFVSVLGETGCGPVPCVSPRKLPGRKDVAFIKAKHGKGAAQSGRHSHSGSCAQRATPLWKQVLLTLLIFIALLALLGGALWQNICYNRTHYTAEFYQIHSRKLTQSCRVVFLTDVHLREYGQDNCELVQDIRRLAPDLILLGGDLVTYGEGSSYDNMLSLCSQLSQIAPVCGVLGNHEDELYFLDGDQALVEKFTAAGVTILRNQEARYTIHDNVISILGVEGSPKNFYNYGASAFMDAVETQTDYDLRICLAHIPTYFTEHLENYSFELGLAGHTHGGIVRLPKVGPLYTAEEGFLPDYAGGSYALANSATLIVSRGLGDSSRVPRINNVPELSVIDID
;
A
#
# COMPACT_ATOMS: atom_id res chain seq x y z
N MET A 1 17.52 -9.17 -9.32
CA MET A 1 17.83 -9.23 -10.77
C MET A 1 16.79 -10.11 -11.47
N LEU A 2 15.74 -9.52 -11.97
CA LEU A 2 14.73 -10.23 -12.77
C LEU A 2 15.12 -10.11 -14.24
N ARG A 3 15.51 -11.23 -14.84
CA ARG A 3 15.67 -11.36 -16.30
C ARG A 3 14.32 -11.71 -16.91
N ALA A 4 13.54 -10.73 -17.33
CA ALA A 4 12.42 -10.94 -18.24
C ALA A 4 12.95 -10.82 -19.67
N ARG A 5 13.04 -11.93 -20.39
CA ARG A 5 13.23 -11.93 -21.85
C ARG A 5 11.86 -11.79 -22.52
N HIS A 6 11.54 -10.59 -22.99
CA HIS A 6 10.43 -10.36 -23.90
C HIS A 6 11.01 -9.90 -25.25
N PRO A 7 10.51 -10.38 -26.41
CA PRO A 7 11.13 -10.16 -27.73
C PRO A 7 11.13 -8.72 -28.25
N PHE A 8 10.68 -7.74 -27.44
CA PHE A 8 10.62 -6.33 -27.82
C PHE A 8 11.54 -5.39 -27.01
N PHE A 9 12.44 -5.91 -26.19
CA PHE A 9 13.36 -5.06 -25.44
C PHE A 9 14.81 -5.42 -25.72
N ASP A 10 15.49 -4.55 -26.49
CA ASP A 10 16.95 -4.52 -26.59
C ASP A 10 17.56 -4.21 -25.22
N GLY A 11 18.32 -5.14 -24.72
CA GLY A 11 19.12 -5.31 -23.52
C GLY A 11 19.56 -4.12 -22.65
N LYS A 12 18.79 -3.06 -22.46
CA LYS A 12 19.10 -2.00 -21.50
C LYS A 12 18.54 -2.33 -20.11
N LEU A 13 19.43 -2.55 -19.16
CA LEU A 13 19.14 -2.63 -17.74
C LEU A 13 18.51 -1.31 -17.27
N LEU A 14 17.22 -1.34 -16.95
CA LEU A 14 16.56 -0.25 -16.22
C LEU A 14 16.96 -0.35 -14.74
N ASN A 15 17.78 0.60 -14.30
CA ASN A 15 18.17 0.75 -12.91
C ASN A 15 17.06 1.52 -12.18
N VAL A 16 16.13 0.79 -11.58
CA VAL A 16 14.99 1.37 -10.83
C VAL A 16 15.50 1.82 -9.47
N LYS A 17 15.65 3.14 -9.28
CA LYS A 17 16.27 3.75 -8.09
C LYS A 17 15.27 4.28 -7.04
N SER A 18 13.96 4.29 -7.33
CA SER A 18 12.96 4.79 -6.38
C SER A 18 11.65 4.01 -6.43
N ALA A 19 10.86 4.11 -5.37
CA ALA A 19 9.49 3.56 -5.33
C ALA A 19 8.61 4.18 -6.43
N HIS A 20 8.77 5.47 -6.70
CA HIS A 20 8.04 6.20 -7.74
C HIS A 20 8.31 5.67 -9.16
N ASP A 21 9.56 5.21 -9.43
CA ASP A 21 9.92 4.58 -10.71
C ASP A 21 9.28 3.19 -10.86
N ARG A 22 9.06 2.50 -9.75
CA ARG A 22 8.39 1.18 -9.73
C ARG A 22 6.90 1.31 -10.01
N ASP A 23 6.23 2.29 -9.46
CA ASP A 23 4.81 2.56 -9.72
C ASP A 23 4.57 2.99 -11.17
N ALA A 24 5.48 3.77 -11.74
CA ALA A 24 5.45 4.15 -13.15
C ALA A 24 5.68 2.94 -14.07
N LEU A 25 6.59 2.03 -13.72
CA LEU A 25 6.82 0.75 -14.42
C LEU A 25 5.61 -0.18 -14.32
N PHE A 26 4.99 -0.24 -13.15
CA PHE A 26 3.79 -1.03 -12.90
C PHE A 26 2.59 -0.51 -13.71
N ALA A 27 2.38 0.81 -13.71
CA ALA A 27 1.35 1.47 -14.52
C ALA A 27 1.63 1.30 -16.04
N PHE A 28 2.90 1.32 -16.45
CA PHE A 28 3.31 1.08 -17.84
C PHE A 28 3.07 -0.38 -18.25
N TYR A 29 3.44 -1.35 -17.39
CA TYR A 29 3.19 -2.77 -17.63
C TYR A 29 1.68 -3.06 -17.74
N TYR A 30 0.87 -2.48 -16.87
CA TYR A 30 -0.60 -2.59 -16.89
C TYR A 30 -1.18 -2.04 -18.19
N LYS A 31 -0.70 -0.87 -18.64
CA LYS A 31 -1.08 -0.31 -19.95
C LYS A 31 -0.67 -1.22 -21.12
N CYS A 32 0.54 -1.78 -21.09
CA CYS A 32 1.02 -2.68 -22.14
C CYS A 32 0.21 -3.98 -22.19
N VAL A 33 -0.14 -4.55 -21.04
CA VAL A 33 -0.99 -5.76 -20.96
C VAL A 33 -2.39 -5.46 -21.51
N ILE A 34 -3.02 -4.36 -21.10
CA ILE A 34 -4.33 -3.94 -21.60
C ILE A 34 -4.29 -3.70 -23.13
N ILE A 35 -3.27 -2.99 -23.63
CA ILE A 35 -3.11 -2.71 -25.05
C ILE A 35 -2.91 -4.02 -25.83
N SER A 36 -2.12 -4.96 -25.32
CA SER A 36 -1.90 -6.27 -25.96
C SER A 36 -3.20 -7.08 -26.03
N TYR A 37 -4.01 -7.09 -24.97
CA TYR A 37 -5.32 -7.76 -24.98
C TYR A 37 -6.32 -7.07 -25.91
N ILE A 38 -6.35 -5.73 -25.96
CA ILE A 38 -7.17 -4.97 -26.89
C ILE A 38 -6.73 -5.26 -28.34
N SER A 39 -5.44 -5.33 -28.61
CA SER A 39 -4.90 -5.65 -29.94
C SER A 39 -5.27 -7.06 -30.39
N ILE A 40 -5.18 -8.07 -29.52
CA ILE A 40 -5.63 -9.44 -29.80
C ILE A 40 -7.14 -9.46 -30.01
N PHE A 41 -7.91 -8.72 -29.22
CA PHE A 41 -9.37 -8.63 -29.36
C PHE A 41 -9.80 -7.97 -30.67
N VAL A 42 -9.10 -6.89 -31.08
CA VAL A 42 -9.33 -6.22 -32.38
C VAL A 42 -8.94 -7.12 -33.55
N SER A 43 -7.88 -7.92 -33.42
CA SER A 43 -7.50 -8.91 -34.46
C SER A 43 -8.53 -10.03 -34.62
N VAL A 44 -9.12 -10.50 -33.53
CA VAL A 44 -10.18 -11.51 -33.54
C VAL A 44 -11.50 -10.97 -34.13
N LEU A 45 -11.78 -9.66 -33.93
CA LEU A 45 -12.95 -9.00 -34.53
C LEU A 45 -12.73 -8.55 -35.99
N GLY A 46 -11.47 -8.43 -36.44
CA GLY A 46 -11.09 -7.94 -37.77
C GLY A 46 -11.27 -8.95 -38.92
N GLU A 47 -11.57 -10.21 -38.62
CA GLU A 47 -11.80 -11.23 -39.66
C GLU A 47 -13.24 -11.31 -40.17
N THR A 48 -14.08 -10.32 -39.97
CA THR A 48 -15.37 -10.19 -40.67
C THR A 48 -15.21 -9.29 -41.89
N GLY A 49 -14.77 -9.90 -42.95
CA GLY A 49 -14.65 -9.47 -44.33
C GLY A 49 -15.21 -8.11 -44.76
N CYS A 50 -14.33 -7.20 -45.12
CA CYS A 50 -14.54 -6.26 -46.21
C CYS A 50 -13.35 -6.38 -47.18
N GLY A 51 -13.64 -6.83 -48.39
CA GLY A 51 -12.67 -6.88 -49.48
C GLY A 51 -12.15 -5.50 -49.89
N PRO A 52 -11.09 -5.44 -50.69
CA PRO A 52 -10.31 -4.23 -50.92
C PRO A 52 -11.11 -3.17 -51.70
N VAL A 53 -11.15 -1.97 -51.19
CA VAL A 53 -11.65 -0.77 -51.86
C VAL A 53 -10.57 -0.30 -52.83
N PRO A 54 -10.87 -0.10 -54.13
CA PRO A 54 -9.88 0.39 -55.10
C PRO A 54 -9.51 1.85 -54.83
N CYS A 55 -8.22 2.13 -54.81
CA CYS A 55 -7.64 3.46 -54.75
C CYS A 55 -8.10 4.32 -55.93
N VAL A 56 -8.77 5.42 -55.64
CA VAL A 56 -8.98 6.51 -56.60
C VAL A 56 -7.92 7.60 -56.33
N SER A 57 -7.11 7.84 -57.35
CA SER A 57 -6.05 8.87 -57.35
C SER A 57 -6.61 10.31 -57.26
N PRO A 58 -5.90 11.26 -56.64
CA PRO A 58 -6.37 12.63 -56.47
C PRO A 58 -6.21 13.41 -57.76
N ARG A 59 -7.31 13.90 -58.32
CA ARG A 59 -7.29 14.90 -59.40
C ARG A 59 -7.06 16.30 -58.81
N LYS A 60 -6.13 17.02 -59.46
CA LYS A 60 -5.71 18.40 -59.22
C LYS A 60 -6.89 19.37 -59.37
N LEU A 61 -6.97 20.32 -58.47
CA LEU A 61 -7.76 21.57 -58.53
C LEU A 61 -7.12 22.55 -59.52
N PRO A 62 -7.90 23.24 -60.38
CA PRO A 62 -7.48 24.47 -61.02
C PRO A 62 -8.12 25.68 -60.32
N GLY A 63 -7.41 26.80 -60.46
CA GLY A 63 -7.61 28.04 -59.72
C GLY A 63 -8.78 28.88 -60.16
N ARG A 64 -9.02 29.83 -59.33
CA ARG A 64 -9.90 30.99 -59.41
C ARG A 64 -9.70 31.77 -60.72
N LYS A 65 -10.81 32.15 -61.42
CA LYS A 65 -11.14 33.54 -61.80
C LYS A 65 -12.42 33.60 -62.64
N ASP A 66 -13.14 34.67 -62.34
CA ASP A 66 -13.99 35.52 -63.15
C ASP A 66 -15.49 35.21 -63.40
N VAL A 67 -16.22 36.14 -62.93
CA VAL A 67 -17.61 36.54 -63.08
C VAL A 67 -18.02 36.78 -64.52
N ALA A 68 -19.20 36.34 -64.92
CA ALA A 68 -20.09 37.16 -65.78
C ALA A 68 -21.50 36.57 -65.88
N PHE A 69 -22.44 37.43 -65.68
CA PHE A 69 -23.88 37.32 -65.97
C PHE A 69 -24.17 36.89 -67.42
N ILE A 70 -25.30 36.22 -67.71
CA ILE A 70 -26.34 36.61 -68.66
C ILE A 70 -27.54 35.60 -68.65
N LYS A 71 -28.67 36.25 -68.79
CA LYS A 71 -30.09 35.91 -68.85
C LYS A 71 -30.56 34.66 -69.62
N ALA A 72 -31.74 34.25 -69.17
CA ALA A 72 -32.78 33.38 -69.65
C ALA A 72 -33.06 33.30 -71.17
N LYS A 73 -33.49 32.11 -71.62
CA LYS A 73 -34.69 32.02 -72.53
C LYS A 73 -35.27 30.58 -72.57
N HIS A 74 -36.60 30.56 -72.65
CA HIS A 74 -37.49 29.43 -72.76
C HIS A 74 -37.21 28.51 -73.96
N GLY A 75 -37.53 27.23 -73.81
CA GLY A 75 -37.70 26.28 -74.95
C GLY A 75 -38.25 24.94 -74.47
N LYS A 76 -39.48 24.64 -74.91
CA LYS A 76 -40.22 23.42 -74.69
C LYS A 76 -39.65 22.24 -75.54
N GLY A 77 -39.75 21.02 -75.01
CA GLY A 77 -39.61 19.83 -75.89
C GLY A 77 -39.43 18.53 -75.09
N ALA A 78 -40.44 17.69 -75.26
CA ALA A 78 -40.60 16.38 -74.67
C ALA A 78 -39.52 15.36 -75.07
N ALA A 79 -39.22 14.37 -74.22
CA ALA A 79 -39.34 12.97 -74.49
C ALA A 79 -38.78 12.10 -73.36
N GLN A 80 -39.55 11.10 -72.99
CA GLN A 80 -39.28 10.05 -72.03
C GLN A 80 -38.07 9.20 -72.43
N SER A 81 -37.24 8.88 -71.50
CA SER A 81 -36.62 7.55 -71.43
C SER A 81 -36.34 7.20 -69.98
N GLY A 82 -37.04 6.23 -69.50
CA GLY A 82 -36.89 5.68 -68.18
C GLY A 82 -35.49 5.10 -67.96
N ARG A 83 -34.78 5.59 -67.02
CA ARG A 83 -33.66 4.88 -66.40
C ARG A 83 -34.07 4.52 -65.01
N HIS A 84 -34.42 3.25 -64.78
CA HIS A 84 -34.52 2.65 -63.49
C HIS A 84 -33.14 2.75 -62.81
N SER A 85 -32.97 3.70 -61.89
CA SER A 85 -31.91 3.67 -60.95
C SER A 85 -32.25 2.62 -59.88
N HIS A 86 -31.67 1.44 -60.01
CA HIS A 86 -31.61 0.52 -58.88
C HIS A 86 -30.76 1.16 -57.79
N SER A 87 -31.40 1.82 -56.84
CA SER A 87 -30.81 2.11 -55.54
C SER A 87 -30.72 0.77 -54.79
N GLY A 88 -29.62 0.09 -54.99
CA GLY A 88 -29.28 -1.05 -54.13
C GLY A 88 -29.12 -0.55 -52.70
N SER A 89 -30.18 -0.60 -51.90
CA SER A 89 -30.08 -0.47 -50.48
C SER A 89 -29.23 -1.64 -49.97
N CYS A 90 -27.99 -1.31 -49.58
CA CYS A 90 -27.15 -2.25 -48.83
C CYS A 90 -27.85 -2.50 -47.49
N ALA A 91 -28.74 -3.48 -47.44
CA ALA A 91 -29.38 -3.93 -46.23
C ALA A 91 -28.26 -4.50 -45.32
N GLN A 92 -27.77 -3.74 -44.39
CA GLN A 92 -26.93 -4.23 -43.32
C GLN A 92 -27.69 -5.36 -42.61
N ARG A 93 -27.25 -6.60 -42.81
CA ARG A 93 -27.83 -7.77 -42.13
C ARG A 93 -27.53 -7.57 -40.63
N ALA A 94 -28.55 -7.21 -39.87
CA ALA A 94 -28.45 -7.14 -38.42
C ALA A 94 -27.92 -8.47 -37.86
N THR A 95 -26.90 -8.43 -37.05
CA THR A 95 -26.37 -9.62 -36.39
C THR A 95 -27.48 -10.28 -35.55
N PRO A 96 -27.68 -11.59 -35.66
CA PRO A 96 -28.76 -12.28 -34.96
C PRO A 96 -28.58 -12.11 -33.44
N LEU A 97 -29.70 -11.93 -32.71
CA LEU A 97 -29.72 -11.62 -31.26
C LEU A 97 -28.85 -12.57 -30.42
N TRP A 98 -28.88 -13.87 -30.72
CA TRP A 98 -28.07 -14.85 -29.99
C TRP A 98 -26.56 -14.60 -30.11
N LYS A 99 -26.06 -14.09 -31.25
CA LYS A 99 -24.63 -13.70 -31.40
C LYS A 99 -24.28 -12.48 -30.56
N GLN A 100 -25.20 -11.50 -30.46
CA GLN A 100 -25.01 -10.33 -29.63
C GLN A 100 -24.97 -10.74 -28.14
N VAL A 101 -25.88 -11.60 -27.69
CA VAL A 101 -25.93 -12.15 -26.33
C VAL A 101 -24.65 -12.92 -26.02
N LEU A 102 -24.20 -13.79 -26.91
CA LEU A 102 -22.97 -14.55 -26.74
C LEU A 102 -21.76 -13.64 -26.63
N LEU A 103 -21.65 -12.64 -27.49
CA LEU A 103 -20.55 -11.66 -27.45
C LEU A 103 -20.55 -10.89 -26.12
N THR A 104 -21.71 -10.41 -25.68
CA THR A 104 -21.84 -9.71 -24.38
C THR A 104 -21.42 -10.62 -23.22
N LEU A 105 -21.81 -11.89 -23.23
CA LEU A 105 -21.42 -12.85 -22.21
C LEU A 105 -19.91 -13.10 -22.22
N LEU A 106 -19.30 -13.24 -23.39
CA LEU A 106 -17.83 -13.42 -23.51
C LEU A 106 -17.08 -12.19 -23.02
N ILE A 107 -17.55 -10.98 -23.34
CA ILE A 107 -16.97 -9.73 -22.84
C ILE A 107 -17.08 -9.69 -21.31
N PHE A 108 -18.22 -10.02 -20.74
CA PHE A 108 -18.42 -10.04 -19.29
C PHE A 108 -17.49 -11.05 -18.60
N ILE A 109 -17.36 -12.26 -19.14
CA ILE A 109 -16.42 -13.27 -18.61
C ILE A 109 -14.97 -12.78 -18.72
N ALA A 110 -14.59 -12.15 -19.84
CA ALA A 110 -13.25 -11.59 -20.00
C ALA A 110 -12.97 -10.47 -18.98
N LEU A 111 -13.93 -9.59 -18.72
CA LEU A 111 -13.81 -8.54 -17.71
C LEU A 111 -13.68 -9.12 -16.29
N LEU A 112 -14.45 -10.16 -15.96
CA LEU A 112 -14.31 -10.85 -14.67
C LEU A 112 -12.95 -11.52 -14.53
N ALA A 113 -12.44 -12.14 -15.58
CA ALA A 113 -11.11 -12.76 -15.59
C ALA A 113 -10.00 -11.72 -15.41
N LEU A 114 -10.11 -10.57 -16.08
CA LEU A 114 -9.17 -9.45 -15.92
C LEU A 114 -9.20 -8.89 -14.50
N LEU A 115 -10.38 -8.68 -13.96
CA LEU A 115 -10.54 -8.19 -12.57
C LEU A 115 -9.96 -9.19 -11.56
N GLY A 116 -10.28 -10.48 -11.73
CA GLY A 116 -9.72 -11.54 -10.87
C GLY A 116 -8.21 -11.65 -10.98
N GLY A 117 -7.64 -11.52 -12.17
CA GLY A 117 -6.20 -11.49 -12.38
C GLY A 117 -5.53 -10.29 -11.73
N ALA A 118 -6.13 -9.11 -11.83
CA ALA A 118 -5.64 -7.89 -11.20
C ALA A 118 -5.66 -8.00 -9.67
N LEU A 119 -6.74 -8.53 -9.12
CA LEU A 119 -6.88 -8.77 -7.68
C LEU A 119 -5.84 -9.77 -7.18
N TRP A 120 -5.68 -10.88 -7.89
CA TRP A 120 -4.66 -11.89 -7.56
C TRP A 120 -3.24 -11.31 -7.57
N GLN A 121 -2.91 -10.53 -8.60
CA GLN A 121 -1.61 -9.86 -8.70
C GLN A 121 -1.38 -8.89 -7.54
N ASN A 122 -2.40 -8.11 -7.15
CA ASN A 122 -2.33 -7.20 -6.01
C ASN A 122 -2.09 -7.97 -4.70
N ILE A 123 -2.79 -9.07 -4.47
CA ILE A 123 -2.59 -9.93 -3.31
C ILE A 123 -1.16 -10.51 -3.28
N CYS A 124 -0.68 -11.04 -4.41
CA CYS A 124 0.67 -11.58 -4.50
C CYS A 124 1.73 -10.50 -4.25
N TYR A 125 1.53 -9.30 -4.77
CA TYR A 125 2.42 -8.16 -4.53
C TYR A 125 2.49 -7.81 -3.04
N ASN A 126 1.35 -7.63 -2.38
CA ASN A 126 1.29 -7.28 -0.96
C ASN A 126 1.88 -8.37 -0.03
N ARG A 127 1.93 -9.63 -0.51
CA ARG A 127 2.56 -10.73 0.25
C ARG A 127 4.07 -10.75 0.18
N THR A 128 4.68 -10.11 -0.81
CA THR A 128 6.12 -10.22 -1.08
C THR A 128 6.86 -8.89 -1.00
N HIS A 129 6.12 -7.79 -0.90
CA HIS A 129 6.68 -6.44 -0.89
C HIS A 129 6.16 -5.64 0.29
N TYR A 130 6.95 -4.67 0.72
CA TYR A 130 6.57 -3.60 1.63
C TYR A 130 7.02 -2.27 1.05
N THR A 131 6.56 -1.19 1.63
CA THR A 131 6.98 0.18 1.31
C THR A 131 7.54 0.85 2.55
N ALA A 132 8.60 1.64 2.38
CA ALA A 132 9.03 2.56 3.43
C ALA A 132 8.18 3.83 3.33
N GLU A 133 7.42 4.12 4.39
CA GLU A 133 6.65 5.36 4.52
C GLU A 133 7.41 6.34 5.41
N PHE A 134 7.61 7.55 4.91
CA PHE A 134 8.38 8.58 5.59
C PHE A 134 7.45 9.59 6.26
N TYR A 135 7.68 9.80 7.55
CA TYR A 135 6.98 10.78 8.38
C TYR A 135 7.96 11.83 8.87
N GLN A 136 7.56 13.09 8.86
CA GLN A 136 8.34 14.20 9.38
C GLN A 136 7.67 14.74 10.64
N ILE A 137 8.41 14.78 11.75
CA ILE A 137 7.96 15.30 13.03
C ILE A 137 8.88 16.46 13.45
N HIS A 138 8.29 17.60 13.78
CA HIS A 138 9.05 18.75 14.24
C HIS A 138 8.99 18.86 15.75
N SER A 139 10.14 18.84 16.40
CA SER A 139 10.29 19.08 17.84
C SER A 139 11.12 20.33 18.09
N ARG A 140 10.59 21.24 18.91
CA ARG A 140 11.29 22.48 19.27
C ARG A 140 12.41 22.30 20.29
N LYS A 141 12.53 21.10 20.86
CA LYS A 141 13.47 20.81 21.95
C LYS A 141 14.74 20.12 21.43
N LEU A 142 14.66 19.43 20.27
CA LEU A 142 15.81 18.72 19.73
C LEU A 142 16.88 19.70 19.21
N THR A 143 18.13 19.41 19.51
CA THR A 143 19.29 20.16 19.02
C THR A 143 19.82 19.62 17.71
N GLN A 144 19.62 18.35 17.43
CA GLN A 144 19.99 17.64 16.20
C GLN A 144 18.89 16.65 15.82
N SER A 145 18.71 16.44 14.52
CA SER A 145 17.71 15.50 14.01
C SER A 145 18.02 14.06 14.42
N CYS A 146 16.96 13.28 14.54
CA CYS A 146 17.01 11.87 14.89
C CYS A 146 16.11 11.08 13.92
N ARG A 147 16.60 9.93 13.43
CA ARG A 147 15.81 9.00 12.60
C ARG A 147 15.41 7.78 13.39
N VAL A 148 14.12 7.55 13.48
CA VAL A 148 13.52 6.36 14.08
C VAL A 148 12.95 5.46 12.99
N VAL A 149 13.26 4.17 13.02
CA VAL A 149 12.59 3.17 12.20
C VAL A 149 11.64 2.37 13.10
N PHE A 150 10.37 2.29 12.69
CA PHE A 150 9.33 1.62 13.46
C PHE A 150 8.79 0.41 12.69
N LEU A 151 8.86 -0.77 13.34
CA LEU A 151 8.36 -2.06 12.85
C LEU A 151 7.27 -2.55 13.78
N THR A 152 6.18 -3.05 13.22
CA THR A 152 5.09 -3.66 13.98
C THR A 152 4.38 -4.71 13.12
N ASP A 153 3.61 -5.59 13.75
CA ASP A 153 2.75 -6.56 13.06
C ASP A 153 3.52 -7.36 11.99
N VAL A 154 4.65 -7.95 12.37
CA VAL A 154 5.49 -8.74 11.44
C VAL A 154 4.89 -10.13 11.23
N HIS A 155 4.26 -10.71 12.28
CA HIS A 155 3.55 -11.99 12.23
C HIS A 155 4.36 -13.10 11.55
N LEU A 156 5.59 -13.32 12.02
CA LEU A 156 6.54 -14.33 11.53
C LEU A 156 6.91 -14.18 10.05
N ARG A 157 6.49 -13.10 9.37
CA ARG A 157 6.80 -12.88 7.96
C ARG A 157 8.29 -12.64 7.76
N GLU A 158 8.83 -13.19 6.69
CA GLU A 158 10.19 -12.97 6.25
C GLU A 158 10.25 -12.20 4.92
N TYR A 159 11.19 -11.26 4.84
CA TYR A 159 11.53 -10.52 3.63
C TYR A 159 12.96 -10.88 3.20
N GLY A 160 13.06 -11.77 2.21
CA GLY A 160 14.30 -12.48 1.90
C GLY A 160 14.58 -13.60 2.91
N GLN A 161 15.58 -14.43 2.62
CA GLN A 161 15.97 -15.49 3.54
C GLN A 161 16.50 -14.87 4.85
N ASP A 162 15.97 -15.29 6.00
CA ASP A 162 16.33 -14.78 7.33
C ASP A 162 16.23 -13.24 7.40
N ASN A 163 15.21 -12.67 6.78
CA ASN A 163 14.95 -11.22 6.71
C ASN A 163 16.07 -10.37 6.10
N CYS A 164 16.97 -10.95 5.31
CA CYS A 164 18.15 -10.24 4.81
C CYS A 164 17.81 -8.99 3.98
N GLU A 165 16.68 -8.97 3.26
CA GLU A 165 16.25 -7.80 2.49
C GLU A 165 15.78 -6.68 3.41
N LEU A 166 14.94 -6.98 4.40
CA LEU A 166 14.44 -6.01 5.38
C LEU A 166 15.59 -5.41 6.20
N VAL A 167 16.47 -6.26 6.72
CA VAL A 167 17.64 -5.82 7.51
C VAL A 167 18.57 -4.94 6.69
N GLN A 168 18.80 -5.28 5.42
CA GLN A 168 19.64 -4.48 4.53
C GLN A 168 19.02 -3.11 4.25
N ASP A 169 17.71 -3.06 4.04
CA ASP A 169 17.02 -1.79 3.80
C ASP A 169 17.03 -0.91 5.06
N ILE A 170 16.78 -1.49 6.25
CA ILE A 170 16.88 -0.75 7.52
C ILE A 170 18.30 -0.23 7.74
N ARG A 171 19.32 -1.03 7.45
CA ARG A 171 20.72 -0.57 7.56
C ARG A 171 21.03 0.59 6.61
N ARG A 172 20.46 0.61 5.40
CA ARG A 172 20.61 1.73 4.44
C ARG A 172 19.91 3.00 4.90
N LEU A 173 18.82 2.86 5.66
CA LEU A 173 18.11 3.99 6.27
C LEU A 173 18.94 4.66 7.36
N ALA A 174 19.95 3.96 7.92
CA ALA A 174 20.82 4.44 8.99
C ALA A 174 20.04 5.04 10.17
N PRO A 175 19.15 4.27 10.82
CA PRO A 175 18.37 4.77 11.96
C PRO A 175 19.27 4.99 13.18
N ASP A 176 18.91 5.98 13.98
CA ASP A 176 19.50 6.23 15.30
C ASP A 176 18.85 5.36 16.40
N LEU A 177 17.59 4.95 16.15
CA LEU A 177 16.79 4.14 17.06
C LEU A 177 15.84 3.26 16.24
N ILE A 178 15.63 2.01 16.68
CA ILE A 178 14.65 1.10 16.11
C ILE A 178 13.60 0.81 17.18
N LEU A 179 12.32 1.01 16.83
CA LEU A 179 11.19 0.78 17.73
C LEU A 179 10.32 -0.37 17.21
N LEU A 180 9.90 -1.26 18.11
CA LEU A 180 9.04 -2.39 17.81
C LEU A 180 7.67 -2.18 18.46
N GLY A 181 6.62 -2.25 17.64
CA GLY A 181 5.23 -1.97 18.05
C GLY A 181 4.43 -3.19 18.48
N GLY A 182 5.06 -4.37 18.61
CA GLY A 182 4.39 -5.62 18.95
C GLY A 182 3.91 -6.42 17.73
N ASP A 183 3.29 -7.57 18.00
CA ASP A 183 2.83 -8.56 17.03
C ASP A 183 3.93 -8.97 16.02
N LEU A 184 5.14 -9.23 16.55
CA LEU A 184 6.22 -9.84 15.78
C LEU A 184 5.92 -11.32 15.50
N VAL A 185 5.23 -11.98 16.43
CA VAL A 185 4.83 -13.39 16.36
C VAL A 185 3.34 -13.51 16.06
N THR A 186 2.87 -14.75 15.83
CA THR A 186 1.45 -15.06 15.67
C THR A 186 1.05 -16.14 16.65
N TYR A 187 0.04 -15.85 17.49
CA TYR A 187 -0.52 -16.83 18.41
C TYR A 187 -1.26 -17.95 17.65
N GLY A 188 -1.15 -19.18 18.15
CA GLY A 188 -1.92 -20.34 17.67
C GLY A 188 -1.39 -21.03 16.40
N GLU A 189 -0.31 -20.56 15.82
CA GLU A 189 0.33 -21.20 14.65
C GLU A 189 1.27 -22.36 15.04
N GLY A 190 1.54 -22.57 16.34
CA GLY A 190 2.35 -23.68 16.86
C GLY A 190 3.79 -23.72 16.34
N SER A 191 4.24 -22.65 15.72
CA SER A 191 5.55 -22.54 15.09
C SER A 191 6.54 -21.84 16.02
N SER A 192 7.81 -22.20 15.88
CA SER A 192 8.91 -21.46 16.49
C SER A 192 8.92 -20.02 15.96
N TYR A 193 9.26 -19.06 16.84
CA TYR A 193 9.50 -17.66 16.46
C TYR A 193 11.00 -17.33 16.40
N ASP A 194 11.84 -18.33 16.19
CA ASP A 194 13.31 -18.18 16.10
C ASP A 194 13.72 -17.19 14.98
N ASN A 195 12.95 -17.14 13.88
CA ASN A 195 13.17 -16.18 12.81
C ASN A 195 12.98 -14.73 13.28
N MET A 196 12.07 -14.46 14.23
CA MET A 196 11.89 -13.12 14.80
C MET A 196 12.97 -12.79 15.82
N LEU A 197 13.45 -13.76 16.58
CA LEU A 197 14.61 -13.58 17.45
C LEU A 197 15.88 -13.30 16.62
N SER A 198 16.05 -14.01 15.49
CA SER A 198 17.11 -13.70 14.53
C SER A 198 17.00 -12.30 13.96
N LEU A 199 15.81 -11.88 13.52
CA LEU A 199 15.56 -10.51 13.06
C LEU A 199 15.95 -9.48 14.12
N CYS A 200 15.47 -9.63 15.36
CA CYS A 200 15.79 -8.73 16.46
C CYS A 200 17.31 -8.65 16.74
N SER A 201 17.99 -9.79 16.73
CA SER A 201 19.44 -9.85 16.89
C SER A 201 20.20 -9.13 15.77
N GLN A 202 19.72 -9.21 14.52
CA GLN A 202 20.31 -8.48 13.40
C GLN A 202 20.04 -6.97 13.48
N LEU A 203 18.83 -6.57 13.92
CA LEU A 203 18.46 -5.16 14.11
C LEU A 203 19.27 -4.50 15.23
N SER A 204 19.51 -5.22 16.34
CA SER A 204 20.30 -4.70 17.48
C SER A 204 21.77 -4.41 17.13
N GLN A 205 22.27 -4.95 16.02
CA GLN A 205 23.59 -4.63 15.47
C GLN A 205 23.59 -3.37 14.58
N ILE A 206 22.43 -2.80 14.29
CA ILE A 206 22.31 -1.57 13.49
C ILE A 206 22.16 -0.35 14.38
N ALA A 207 21.23 -0.39 15.34
CA ALA A 207 20.92 0.68 16.28
C ALA A 207 20.32 0.07 17.57
N PRO A 208 20.20 0.82 18.67
CA PRO A 208 19.45 0.39 19.84
C PRO A 208 18.02 -0.02 19.43
N VAL A 209 17.53 -1.13 20.00
CA VAL A 209 16.19 -1.66 19.73
C VAL A 209 15.37 -1.65 21.02
N CYS A 210 14.20 -1.04 20.96
CA CYS A 210 13.27 -0.96 22.06
C CYS A 210 11.85 -1.22 21.56
N GLY A 211 10.97 -1.80 22.38
CA GLY A 211 9.62 -2.06 21.93
C GLY A 211 8.65 -2.51 22.99
N VAL A 212 7.39 -2.67 22.57
CA VAL A 212 6.29 -3.20 23.36
C VAL A 212 5.84 -4.54 22.80
N LEU A 213 5.10 -5.30 23.60
CA LEU A 213 4.42 -6.50 23.15
C LEU A 213 3.08 -6.14 22.49
N GLY A 214 2.66 -6.96 21.51
CA GLY A 214 1.32 -6.92 20.97
C GLY A 214 0.42 -7.97 21.61
N ASN A 215 -0.82 -8.06 21.14
CA ASN A 215 -1.77 -9.01 21.71
C ASN A 215 -1.39 -10.48 21.43
N HIS A 216 -0.68 -10.76 20.33
CA HIS A 216 -0.22 -12.12 20.04
C HIS A 216 0.92 -12.57 20.97
N GLU A 217 1.83 -11.69 21.33
CA GLU A 217 2.83 -11.97 22.35
C GLU A 217 2.19 -12.13 23.73
N ASP A 218 1.21 -11.29 24.09
CA ASP A 218 0.47 -11.40 25.35
C ASP A 218 -0.28 -12.73 25.43
N GLU A 219 -0.91 -13.19 24.35
CA GLU A 219 -1.57 -14.50 24.29
C GLU A 219 -0.58 -15.65 24.49
N LEU A 220 0.59 -15.63 23.85
CA LEU A 220 1.64 -16.63 24.08
C LEU A 220 2.13 -16.62 25.52
N TYR A 221 2.35 -15.44 26.11
CA TYR A 221 2.83 -15.28 27.46
C TYR A 221 1.82 -15.79 28.51
N PHE A 222 0.56 -15.37 28.39
CA PHE A 222 -0.47 -15.66 29.39
C PHE A 222 -1.22 -16.96 29.17
N LEU A 223 -1.52 -17.35 27.93
CA LEU A 223 -2.35 -18.52 27.61
C LEU A 223 -1.51 -19.77 27.38
N ASP A 224 -0.42 -19.66 26.63
CA ASP A 224 0.48 -20.79 26.38
C ASP A 224 1.56 -20.92 27.47
N GLY A 225 1.68 -19.91 28.34
CA GLY A 225 2.63 -19.93 29.47
C GLY A 225 4.08 -19.78 29.05
N ASP A 226 4.39 -19.20 27.91
CA ASP A 226 5.78 -18.92 27.49
C ASP A 226 6.35 -17.74 28.29
N GLN A 227 6.60 -17.99 29.57
CA GLN A 227 7.17 -16.99 30.48
C GLN A 227 8.57 -16.52 30.05
N ALA A 228 9.27 -17.29 29.22
CA ALA A 228 10.59 -16.97 28.72
C ALA A 228 10.58 -16.07 27.49
N LEU A 229 9.41 -15.74 26.91
CA LEU A 229 9.28 -14.96 25.70
C LEU A 229 10.03 -13.61 25.82
N VAL A 230 9.78 -12.84 26.89
CA VAL A 230 10.44 -11.54 27.12
C VAL A 230 11.95 -11.71 27.29
N GLU A 231 12.39 -12.75 28.00
CA GLU A 231 13.82 -13.04 28.18
C GLU A 231 14.49 -13.39 26.86
N LYS A 232 13.82 -14.14 25.98
CA LYS A 232 14.34 -14.49 24.65
C LYS A 232 14.51 -13.25 23.77
N PHE A 233 13.53 -12.35 23.72
CA PHE A 233 13.66 -11.07 22.98
C PHE A 233 14.74 -10.18 23.59
N THR A 234 14.85 -10.14 24.91
CA THR A 234 15.92 -9.40 25.60
C THR A 234 17.30 -9.97 25.25
N ALA A 235 17.44 -11.30 25.24
CA ALA A 235 18.67 -11.96 24.82
C ALA A 235 19.02 -11.69 23.33
N ALA A 236 18.02 -11.45 22.50
CA ALA A 236 18.18 -11.02 21.11
C ALA A 236 18.51 -9.53 20.96
N GLY A 237 18.67 -8.79 22.06
CA GLY A 237 19.12 -7.40 22.08
C GLY A 237 17.99 -6.35 22.06
N VAL A 238 16.75 -6.75 22.38
CA VAL A 238 15.60 -5.85 22.44
C VAL A 238 15.32 -5.43 23.89
N THR A 239 15.16 -4.13 24.14
CA THR A 239 14.61 -3.63 25.41
C THR A 239 13.08 -3.67 25.34
N ILE A 240 12.46 -4.69 25.97
CA ILE A 240 11.00 -4.81 26.02
C ILE A 240 10.45 -3.96 27.17
N LEU A 241 9.51 -3.07 26.86
CA LEU A 241 8.86 -2.18 27.82
C LEU A 241 7.46 -2.71 28.17
N ARG A 242 7.23 -2.94 29.45
CA ARG A 242 5.96 -3.40 30.01
C ARG A 242 5.53 -2.43 31.11
N ASN A 243 4.84 -1.36 30.73
CA ASN A 243 4.57 -0.19 31.57
C ASN A 243 5.88 0.36 32.17
N GLN A 244 6.83 0.63 31.31
CA GLN A 244 8.18 1.06 31.66
C GLN A 244 8.67 2.15 30.72
N GLU A 245 9.63 2.94 31.21
CA GLU A 245 10.37 3.93 30.43
C GLU A 245 11.77 3.43 30.12
N ALA A 246 12.23 3.65 28.89
CA ALA A 246 13.65 3.59 28.53
C ALA A 246 14.12 4.96 28.05
N ARG A 247 15.37 5.31 28.34
CA ARG A 247 15.98 6.57 27.92
C ARG A 247 17.23 6.32 27.09
N TYR A 248 17.30 7.01 25.96
CA TYR A 248 18.44 6.96 25.07
C TYR A 248 19.00 8.36 24.86
N THR A 249 20.33 8.50 24.90
CA THR A 249 21.00 9.73 24.48
C THR A 249 21.41 9.57 23.02
N ILE A 250 20.79 10.35 22.14
CA ILE A 250 21.03 10.34 20.69
C ILE A 250 21.40 11.76 20.27
N HIS A 251 22.59 11.95 19.72
CA HIS A 251 23.10 13.27 19.28
C HIS A 251 22.92 14.35 20.37
N ASP A 252 23.28 14.03 21.62
CA ASP A 252 23.15 14.89 22.81
C ASP A 252 21.69 15.20 23.24
N ASN A 253 20.69 14.63 22.58
CA ASN A 253 19.29 14.73 23.00
C ASN A 253 18.90 13.52 23.86
N VAL A 254 18.14 13.76 24.92
CA VAL A 254 17.55 12.71 25.76
C VAL A 254 16.18 12.32 25.21
N ILE A 255 16.10 11.12 24.66
CA ILE A 255 14.87 10.55 24.13
C ILE A 255 14.24 9.60 25.16
N SER A 256 13.07 9.96 25.66
CA SER A 256 12.26 9.15 26.58
C SER A 256 11.28 8.29 25.76
N ILE A 257 11.35 6.97 25.93
CA ILE A 257 10.44 6.01 25.29
C ILE A 257 9.57 5.40 26.38
N LEU A 258 8.26 5.66 26.29
CA LEU A 258 7.26 5.06 27.16
C LEU A 258 6.65 3.84 26.46
N GLY A 259 6.67 2.69 27.08
CA GLY A 259 5.97 1.50 26.59
C GLY A 259 4.76 1.16 27.44
N VAL A 260 3.58 1.20 26.85
CA VAL A 260 2.31 0.89 27.49
C VAL A 260 1.86 -0.51 27.06
N GLU A 261 1.61 -1.37 28.05
CA GLU A 261 1.29 -2.79 27.88
C GLU A 261 -0.20 -3.05 27.88
N GLY A 262 -0.59 -4.09 27.14
CA GLY A 262 -1.90 -4.72 27.21
C GLY A 262 -2.98 -4.05 26.35
N SER A 263 -4.24 -4.28 26.69
CA SER A 263 -5.40 -3.72 25.99
C SER A 263 -5.89 -2.43 26.64
N PRO A 264 -6.42 -1.44 25.91
CA PRO A 264 -7.05 -0.23 26.47
C PRO A 264 -8.05 -0.52 27.57
N LYS A 265 -8.84 -1.59 27.46
CA LYS A 265 -9.82 -2.04 28.46
C LYS A 265 -9.19 -2.34 29.82
N ASN A 266 -7.90 -2.61 29.85
CA ASN A 266 -7.15 -2.99 31.04
C ASN A 266 -6.27 -1.86 31.59
N PHE A 267 -6.34 -0.67 31.03
CA PHE A 267 -5.48 0.48 31.36
C PHE A 267 -5.38 0.72 32.89
N TYR A 268 -6.49 0.69 33.60
CA TYR A 268 -6.53 0.90 35.05
C TYR A 268 -6.19 -0.34 35.87
N ASN A 269 -6.30 -1.54 35.29
CA ASN A 269 -6.19 -2.79 36.06
C ASN A 269 -4.77 -3.38 36.08
N TYR A 270 -3.95 -3.08 35.06
CA TYR A 270 -2.61 -3.70 34.90
C TYR A 270 -1.46 -2.70 35.11
N GLY A 271 -1.74 -1.58 35.77
CA GLY A 271 -0.68 -0.65 36.18
C GLY A 271 -0.29 0.39 35.13
N ALA A 272 -0.88 0.37 33.94
CA ALA A 272 -0.58 1.34 32.88
C ALA A 272 -0.90 2.78 33.31
N SER A 273 -2.07 3.02 33.94
CA SER A 273 -2.42 4.35 34.46
C SER A 273 -1.44 4.83 35.54
N ALA A 274 -1.10 3.96 36.50
CA ALA A 274 -0.16 4.32 37.56
C ALA A 274 1.25 4.64 37.01
N PHE A 275 1.68 3.90 35.98
CA PHE A 275 2.92 4.17 35.27
C PHE A 275 2.87 5.53 34.56
N MET A 276 1.81 5.80 33.80
CA MET A 276 1.65 7.07 33.07
C MET A 276 1.58 8.26 34.04
N ASP A 277 0.85 8.13 35.15
CA ASP A 277 0.81 9.16 36.21
C ASP A 277 2.20 9.42 36.82
N ALA A 278 3.00 8.37 37.00
CA ALA A 278 4.35 8.50 37.57
C ALA A 278 5.32 9.22 36.61
N VAL A 279 5.24 8.95 35.32
CA VAL A 279 6.13 9.57 34.32
C VAL A 279 5.68 10.96 33.89
N GLU A 280 4.42 11.34 34.13
CA GLU A 280 3.87 12.64 33.72
C GLU A 280 4.60 13.82 34.39
N THR A 281 5.07 13.64 35.61
CA THR A 281 5.77 14.68 36.34
C THR A 281 7.24 14.88 35.92
N GLN A 282 7.78 13.99 35.07
CA GLN A 282 9.15 14.05 34.61
C GLN A 282 9.28 14.99 33.41
N THR A 283 10.27 15.87 33.44
CA THR A 283 10.50 16.89 32.39
C THR A 283 11.93 16.89 31.85
N ASP A 284 12.77 15.96 32.30
CA ASP A 284 14.20 15.86 31.99
C ASP A 284 14.44 15.04 30.70
N TYR A 285 13.73 15.39 29.62
CA TYR A 285 13.85 14.84 28.27
C TYR A 285 13.69 15.93 27.22
N ASP A 286 14.26 15.67 26.03
CA ASP A 286 14.12 16.54 24.85
C ASP A 286 13.01 16.07 23.92
N LEU A 287 12.75 14.76 23.88
CA LEU A 287 11.66 14.15 23.13
C LEU A 287 11.07 12.98 23.90
N ARG A 288 9.75 12.88 23.95
CA ARG A 288 9.06 11.71 24.52
C ARG A 288 8.22 11.03 23.45
N ILE A 289 8.48 9.72 23.25
CA ILE A 289 7.74 8.86 22.36
C ILE A 289 6.96 7.85 23.20
N CYS A 290 5.66 7.71 22.93
CA CYS A 290 4.81 6.74 23.59
C CYS A 290 4.49 5.59 22.63
N LEU A 291 4.80 4.36 23.03
CA LEU A 291 4.48 3.13 22.29
C LEU A 291 3.29 2.43 22.95
N ALA A 292 2.26 2.15 22.17
CA ALA A 292 1.19 1.23 22.54
C ALA A 292 0.77 0.47 21.29
N HIS A 293 0.62 -0.85 21.40
CA HIS A 293 0.32 -1.66 20.22
C HIS A 293 -1.01 -1.26 19.56
N ILE A 294 -2.06 -1.03 20.34
CA ILE A 294 -3.42 -0.76 19.89
C ILE A 294 -3.68 0.76 19.81
N PRO A 295 -4.08 1.32 18.66
CA PRO A 295 -4.24 2.77 18.49
C PRO A 295 -5.29 3.42 19.41
N THR A 296 -6.37 2.70 19.77
CA THR A 296 -7.42 3.24 20.64
C THR A 296 -6.93 3.58 22.04
N TYR A 297 -5.77 3.07 22.46
CA TYR A 297 -5.10 3.54 23.69
C TYR A 297 -4.90 5.05 23.69
N PHE A 298 -4.47 5.59 22.56
CA PHE A 298 -4.14 7.01 22.43
C PHE A 298 -5.37 7.91 22.53
N THR A 299 -6.51 7.47 22.01
CA THR A 299 -7.75 8.25 21.99
C THR A 299 -8.63 8.03 23.21
N GLU A 300 -8.51 6.89 23.89
CA GLU A 300 -9.31 6.58 25.06
C GLU A 300 -8.64 7.00 26.38
N HIS A 301 -7.30 6.96 26.44
CA HIS A 301 -6.57 7.14 27.69
C HIS A 301 -5.37 8.06 27.61
N LEU A 302 -4.52 7.94 26.57
CA LEU A 302 -3.20 8.56 26.53
C LEU A 302 -3.20 10.03 26.09
N GLU A 303 -4.30 10.52 25.50
CA GLU A 303 -4.41 11.93 25.10
C GLU A 303 -4.34 12.94 26.28
N ASN A 304 -4.46 12.45 27.53
CA ASN A 304 -4.36 13.27 28.73
C ASN A 304 -2.92 13.35 29.27
N TYR A 305 -1.96 12.67 28.65
CA TYR A 305 -0.56 12.63 29.08
C TYR A 305 0.36 13.36 28.10
N SER A 306 1.52 13.77 28.60
CA SER A 306 2.48 14.56 27.82
C SER A 306 3.47 13.67 27.07
N PHE A 307 3.39 13.70 25.75
CA PHE A 307 4.38 13.15 24.80
C PHE A 307 4.25 13.90 23.47
N GLU A 308 5.27 13.82 22.61
CA GLU A 308 5.27 14.48 21.32
C GLU A 308 4.86 13.53 20.19
N LEU A 309 5.16 12.21 20.32
CA LEU A 309 4.90 11.20 19.29
C LEU A 309 4.30 9.95 19.91
N GLY A 310 3.16 9.51 19.39
CA GLY A 310 2.58 8.21 19.64
C GLY A 310 2.82 7.26 18.47
N LEU A 311 3.14 5.99 18.74
CA LEU A 311 3.32 4.96 17.71
C LEU A 311 2.47 3.74 18.04
N ALA A 312 1.72 3.26 17.04
CA ALA A 312 0.85 2.08 17.16
C ALA A 312 0.84 1.23 15.87
N GLY A 313 0.39 -0.01 16.00
CA GLY A 313 0.16 -0.97 14.94
C GLY A 313 -1.25 -1.55 14.95
N HIS A 314 -1.35 -2.91 15.03
CA HIS A 314 -2.55 -3.70 15.28
C HIS A 314 -3.61 -3.70 14.17
N THR A 315 -3.81 -2.60 13.48
CA THR A 315 -4.94 -2.41 12.55
C THR A 315 -4.69 -2.99 11.16
N HIS A 316 -3.45 -3.37 10.87
CA HIS A 316 -3.02 -3.87 9.55
C HIS A 316 -3.46 -2.97 8.38
N GLY A 317 -3.58 -1.66 8.60
CA GLY A 317 -4.07 -0.73 7.60
C GLY A 317 -5.53 -0.92 7.20
N GLY A 318 -6.33 -1.66 7.99
CA GLY A 318 -7.73 -1.98 7.71
C GLY A 318 -7.89 -3.07 6.65
N ILE A 319 -6.90 -3.95 6.51
CA ILE A 319 -6.84 -5.15 5.65
C ILE A 319 -7.12 -4.85 4.17
N VAL A 320 -8.33 -4.37 3.85
CA VAL A 320 -8.76 -3.94 2.51
C VAL A 320 -8.90 -2.42 2.48
N ARG A 321 -8.23 -1.77 1.53
CA ARG A 321 -8.32 -0.32 1.33
C ARG A 321 -9.00 -0.01 0.00
N LEU A 322 -10.06 0.77 0.04
CA LEU A 322 -10.77 1.19 -1.17
C LEU A 322 -10.17 2.51 -1.67
N PRO A 323 -9.94 2.64 -2.99
CA PRO A 323 -9.49 3.90 -3.56
C PRO A 323 -10.42 5.06 -3.18
N LYS A 324 -9.85 6.17 -2.70
CA LYS A 324 -10.56 7.39 -2.25
C LYS A 324 -11.43 7.26 -1.00
N VAL A 325 -11.74 6.05 -0.53
CA VAL A 325 -12.51 5.80 0.70
C VAL A 325 -11.56 5.55 1.86
N GLY A 326 -10.50 4.76 1.63
CA GLY A 326 -9.56 4.39 2.68
C GLY A 326 -9.77 2.97 3.21
N PRO A 327 -9.43 2.74 4.48
CA PRO A 327 -9.56 1.44 5.13
C PRO A 327 -11.02 1.01 5.23
N LEU A 328 -11.27 -0.29 5.03
CA LEU A 328 -12.64 -0.80 5.04
C LEU A 328 -13.07 -1.32 6.42
N TYR A 329 -12.17 -1.99 7.14
CA TYR A 329 -12.52 -2.66 8.38
C TYR A 329 -11.30 -2.91 9.27
N THR A 330 -11.45 -2.67 10.57
CA THR A 330 -10.54 -3.15 11.62
C THR A 330 -11.31 -3.95 12.67
N ALA A 331 -10.60 -4.78 13.43
CA ALA A 331 -11.22 -5.57 14.50
C ALA A 331 -11.70 -4.67 15.65
N GLU A 332 -10.99 -3.58 15.93
CA GLU A 332 -11.27 -2.67 17.05
C GLU A 332 -12.42 -1.70 16.75
N GLU A 333 -12.40 -1.05 15.58
CA GLU A 333 -13.33 0.02 15.26
C GLU A 333 -14.46 -0.43 14.31
N GLY A 334 -14.37 -1.61 13.69
CA GLY A 334 -15.36 -2.10 12.73
C GLY A 334 -15.19 -1.51 11.33
N PHE A 335 -16.31 -1.16 10.68
CA PHE A 335 -16.31 -0.63 9.30
C PHE A 335 -15.97 0.85 9.25
N LEU A 336 -15.12 1.21 8.27
CA LEU A 336 -14.63 2.57 8.01
C LEU A 336 -13.94 3.18 9.25
N PRO A 337 -12.90 2.51 9.77
CA PRO A 337 -12.22 2.94 10.98
C PRO A 337 -11.51 4.27 10.78
N ASP A 338 -11.42 5.05 11.86
CA ASP A 338 -10.73 6.34 11.87
C ASP A 338 -9.20 6.17 11.97
N TYR A 339 -8.72 5.15 12.70
CA TYR A 339 -7.29 4.96 13.01
C TYR A 339 -6.74 3.65 12.43
N ALA A 340 -6.56 3.58 11.12
CA ALA A 340 -6.10 2.35 10.47
C ALA A 340 -4.81 2.49 9.62
N GLY A 341 -4.09 3.57 9.78
CA GLY A 341 -2.81 3.75 9.08
C GLY A 341 -2.60 5.18 8.61
N GLY A 342 -1.43 5.73 8.91
CA GLY A 342 -1.06 7.11 8.63
C GLY A 342 -0.81 7.95 9.88
N SER A 343 -0.82 9.26 9.75
CA SER A 343 -0.53 10.21 10.82
C SER A 343 -1.78 10.97 11.24
N TYR A 344 -1.99 11.11 12.55
CA TYR A 344 -3.15 11.74 13.17
C TYR A 344 -2.72 12.73 14.24
N ALA A 345 -3.42 13.86 14.36
CA ALA A 345 -3.23 14.80 15.47
C ALA A 345 -4.11 14.38 16.67
N LEU A 346 -3.50 14.29 17.85
CA LEU A 346 -4.19 14.01 19.10
C LEU A 346 -4.60 15.30 19.82
N ALA A 347 -5.51 15.18 20.79
CA ALA A 347 -6.01 16.33 21.57
C ALA A 347 -4.92 17.02 22.41
N ASN A 348 -3.91 16.27 22.87
CA ASN A 348 -2.74 16.80 23.59
C ASN A 348 -1.69 17.46 22.66
N SER A 349 -2.00 17.67 21.39
CA SER A 349 -1.11 18.20 20.35
C SER A 349 0.02 17.24 19.92
N ALA A 350 0.04 16.01 20.41
CA ALA A 350 0.95 14.98 19.93
C ALA A 350 0.54 14.49 18.53
N THR A 351 1.49 13.92 17.81
CA THR A 351 1.23 13.20 16.56
C THR A 351 1.16 11.71 16.86
N LEU A 352 0.09 11.04 16.44
CA LEU A 352 -0.01 9.58 16.45
C LEU A 352 0.29 9.06 15.03
N ILE A 353 1.23 8.14 14.92
CA ILE A 353 1.47 7.37 13.70
C ILE A 353 0.96 5.95 13.94
N VAL A 354 0.03 5.52 13.09
CA VAL A 354 -0.45 4.14 13.06
C VAL A 354 0.15 3.48 11.83
N SER A 355 1.02 2.50 12.04
CA SER A 355 1.62 1.74 10.95
C SER A 355 0.65 0.68 10.40
N ARG A 356 0.74 0.42 9.10
CA ARG A 356 0.00 -0.69 8.48
C ARG A 356 0.62 -2.05 8.78
N GLY A 357 1.78 -2.08 9.42
CA GLY A 357 2.51 -3.29 9.76
C GLY A 357 3.10 -4.04 8.56
N LEU A 358 4.00 -4.97 8.83
CA LEU A 358 4.77 -5.70 7.83
C LEU A 358 4.14 -7.05 7.46
N GLY A 359 3.45 -7.72 8.39
CA GLY A 359 2.85 -9.04 8.20
C GLY A 359 1.32 -9.03 8.08
N ASP A 360 0.76 -10.21 8.14
CA ASP A 360 -0.68 -10.47 8.17
C ASP A 360 -0.99 -11.55 9.20
N SER A 361 -1.89 -11.28 10.16
CA SER A 361 -2.47 -12.29 11.06
C SER A 361 -3.80 -12.83 10.55
N SER A 362 -4.41 -12.14 9.59
CA SER A 362 -5.75 -12.42 9.09
C SER A 362 -5.76 -13.45 7.97
N ARG A 363 -6.82 -14.27 7.92
CA ARG A 363 -7.10 -15.14 6.75
C ARG A 363 -7.51 -14.34 5.51
N VAL A 364 -7.94 -13.11 5.68
CA VAL A 364 -8.27 -12.20 4.57
C VAL A 364 -6.99 -11.53 4.09
N PRO A 365 -6.63 -11.69 2.81
CA PRO A 365 -5.39 -11.09 2.30
C PRO A 365 -5.52 -9.56 2.22
N ARG A 366 -4.39 -8.87 2.34
CA ARG A 366 -4.34 -7.43 2.09
C ARG A 366 -4.70 -7.12 0.64
N ILE A 367 -5.65 -6.22 0.44
CA ILE A 367 -6.08 -5.77 -0.89
C ILE A 367 -5.87 -4.25 -0.96
N ASN A 368 -5.09 -3.81 -1.95
CA ASN A 368 -4.72 -2.41 -2.14
C ASN A 368 -4.13 -1.78 -0.86
N ASN A 369 -3.39 -2.57 -0.11
CA ASN A 369 -2.88 -2.26 1.22
C ASN A 369 -1.48 -2.87 1.38
N VAL A 370 -0.47 -2.18 0.84
CA VAL A 370 0.92 -2.63 0.88
C VAL A 370 1.44 -2.58 2.31
N PRO A 371 2.11 -3.62 2.83
CA PRO A 371 2.81 -3.59 4.12
C PRO A 371 3.75 -2.39 4.24
N GLU A 372 3.97 -1.93 5.46
CA GLU A 372 4.66 -0.67 5.75
C GLU A 372 5.83 -0.87 6.71
N LEU A 373 6.97 -0.31 6.35
CA LEU A 373 8.07 0.02 7.25
C LEU A 373 8.02 1.52 7.48
N SER A 374 7.70 1.95 8.71
CA SER A 374 7.58 3.38 9.01
C SER A 374 8.95 3.98 9.33
N VAL A 375 9.29 5.07 8.68
CA VAL A 375 10.54 5.83 8.87
C VAL A 375 10.18 7.22 9.35
N ILE A 376 10.65 7.61 10.54
CA ILE A 376 10.24 8.85 11.19
C ILE A 376 11.49 9.72 11.35
N ASP A 377 11.55 10.80 10.61
CA ASP A 377 12.57 11.83 10.75
C ASP A 377 12.04 12.90 11.70
N ILE A 378 12.80 13.17 12.78
CA ILE A 378 12.42 14.11 13.84
C ILE A 378 13.47 15.20 13.88
N ASP A 379 13.07 16.46 13.69
CA ASP A 379 13.95 17.64 13.64
C ASP A 379 13.42 18.84 14.43
#